data_5536a95c34ba2ba853a7ab151a15437d
#
_entry.id   5536a95c34ba2ba853a7ab151a15437d
#
_cell.length_a   1.000
_cell.length_b   1.000
_cell.length_c   1.000
_cell.angle_alpha   90.00
_cell.angle_beta   90.00
_cell.angle_gamma   90.00
#
_symmetry.space_group_name_H-M   'P 1'
#
loop_
_entity.id
_entity.type
_entity.pdbx_description
1 polymer ?
#
loop_
_entity_poly.entity_id
_entity_poly.type
_entity_poly.pdbx_seq_one_letter_code
_entity_poly.pdbx_strand_id
1 'polypeptide(L)'
;MRLSGGMRLALVAVLMVAGCGRLIPDTLPPPGARPYPTAPTGPLPGPSVYVAPGTGVIDRPIDGGTLGRLRQATGSAAQCEAELAAARVTFSPTPDRVNSPTCGLTAAGVLGPDLGTVARMTPGDVTMTCALAAAVSVWRRQSVEPAALEILGSEVVAMEHMGVYACRGVRNDSGETARVSAHARAAALDFSGVRLRDGRRITVRGDWRGDDPEARFLRRIRDDACRVFGTTLSPDYNAAHHDHLHLEAESGRLCR
;
A
#
# COMPACT_ATOMS: atom_id res chain seq x y z
N MET A 1 8.01 -16.72 81.66
CA MET A 1 9.45 -16.85 82.02
C MET A 1 10.31 -16.56 80.80
N ARG A 2 11.16 -15.53 80.98
CA ARG A 2 12.25 -15.07 80.06
C ARG A 2 11.87 -14.29 78.79
N LEU A 3 12.10 -13.03 78.88
CA LEU A 3 12.42 -11.96 77.98
C LEU A 3 13.76 -12.22 77.22
N SER A 4 13.83 -11.78 75.98
CA SER A 4 15.02 -11.17 75.34
C SER A 4 14.55 -10.51 74.07
N GLY A 5 14.60 -9.31 73.84
CA GLY A 5 15.55 -8.26 73.80
C GLY A 5 16.33 -8.29 72.49
N GLY A 6 15.78 -7.72 71.38
CA GLY A 6 16.44 -7.60 70.08
C GLY A 6 16.39 -6.15 69.61
N MET A 7 17.51 -5.45 69.82
CA MET A 7 17.79 -4.08 69.48
C MET A 7 17.78 -3.86 67.95
N ARG A 8 16.88 -2.99 67.45
CA ARG A 8 16.89 -2.61 66.03
C ARG A 8 17.92 -1.50 65.80
N LEU A 9 18.98 -1.82 65.09
CA LEU A 9 19.92 -0.84 64.55
C LEU A 9 19.25 -0.14 63.36
N ALA A 10 19.05 1.16 63.46
CA ALA A 10 18.67 1.99 62.34
C ALA A 10 19.94 2.35 61.53
N LEU A 11 20.02 1.88 60.32
CA LEU A 11 21.04 2.27 59.36
C LEU A 11 20.54 3.58 58.68
N VAL A 12 21.23 4.68 58.97
CA VAL A 12 21.05 5.93 58.23
C VAL A 12 21.89 5.86 56.96
N ALA A 13 21.24 5.75 55.83
CA ALA A 13 21.89 5.84 54.50
C ALA A 13 22.04 7.30 54.13
N VAL A 14 23.28 7.80 54.16
CA VAL A 14 23.65 9.11 53.62
C VAL A 14 23.72 9.01 52.10
N LEU A 15 22.75 9.62 51.41
CA LEU A 15 22.80 9.80 49.94
C LEU A 15 23.81 10.91 49.60
N MET A 16 24.96 10.49 49.07
CA MET A 16 25.90 11.41 48.40
C MET A 16 25.31 11.74 47.00
N VAL A 17 24.82 12.97 46.82
CA VAL A 17 24.47 13.51 45.50
C VAL A 17 25.79 13.91 44.81
N ALA A 18 26.27 13.06 43.92
CA ALA A 18 27.36 13.42 43.02
C ALA A 18 26.83 14.35 41.94
N GLY A 19 27.13 15.65 42.06
CA GLY A 19 26.85 16.65 41.04
C GLY A 19 27.69 16.36 39.79
N CYS A 20 27.04 15.94 38.68
CA CYS A 20 27.65 15.98 37.37
C CYS A 20 27.83 17.43 36.92
N GLY A 21 28.98 17.99 37.20
CA GLY A 21 29.41 19.25 36.59
C GLY A 21 29.56 19.07 35.09
N ARG A 22 28.73 19.73 34.30
CA ARG A 22 28.91 19.87 32.87
C ARG A 22 30.21 20.63 32.63
N LEU A 23 31.23 19.97 32.13
CA LEU A 23 32.39 20.62 31.51
C LEU A 23 31.92 21.17 30.14
N ILE A 24 31.40 22.39 30.11
CA ILE A 24 31.27 23.16 28.89
C ILE A 24 32.63 23.79 28.65
N PRO A 25 33.33 23.52 27.54
CA PRO A 25 34.55 24.24 27.19
C PRO A 25 34.25 25.71 27.00
N ASP A 26 34.89 26.60 27.77
CA ASP A 26 34.70 28.05 27.69
C ASP A 26 35.35 28.72 26.44
N THR A 27 35.72 27.96 25.47
CA THR A 27 36.26 28.49 24.18
C THR A 27 35.40 28.02 23.00
N LEU A 28 34.32 28.75 22.72
CA LEU A 28 33.78 28.75 21.38
C LEU A 28 34.86 29.32 20.44
N PRO A 29 35.22 28.64 19.35
CA PRO A 29 36.08 29.22 18.33
C PRO A 29 35.39 30.49 17.81
N PRO A 30 36.15 31.56 17.49
CA PRO A 30 35.60 32.76 16.89
C PRO A 30 34.77 32.37 15.67
N PRO A 31 33.72 33.09 15.32
CA PRO A 31 32.90 32.77 14.14
C PRO A 31 33.75 32.95 12.89
N GLY A 32 34.56 31.93 12.60
CA GLY A 32 35.17 31.75 11.31
C GLY A 32 34.01 31.49 10.34
N ALA A 33 33.90 32.31 9.32
CA ALA A 33 32.92 32.16 8.27
C ALA A 33 32.98 30.70 7.77
N ARG A 34 32.03 29.88 8.24
CA ARG A 34 31.79 28.60 7.57
C ARG A 34 31.41 28.96 6.15
N PRO A 35 32.07 28.43 5.13
CA PRO A 35 31.60 28.63 3.76
C PRO A 35 30.15 28.14 3.78
N TYR A 36 29.21 29.03 3.43
CA TYR A 36 27.83 28.63 3.18
C TYR A 36 27.90 27.45 2.21
N PRO A 37 27.19 26.33 2.46
CA PRO A 37 27.10 25.29 1.47
C PRO A 37 26.67 25.94 0.17
N THR A 38 27.51 25.87 -0.85
CA THR A 38 27.18 26.33 -2.19
C THR A 38 25.89 25.63 -2.58
N ALA A 39 24.88 26.42 -2.98
CA ALA A 39 23.62 25.88 -3.45
C ALA A 39 23.91 24.79 -4.50
N PRO A 40 23.22 23.64 -4.45
CA PRO A 40 23.44 22.59 -5.45
C PRO A 40 23.24 23.17 -6.83
N THR A 41 24.29 23.10 -7.67
CA THR A 41 24.30 23.54 -9.09
C THR A 41 23.58 22.53 -10.01
N GLY A 42 22.66 21.71 -9.45
CA GLY A 42 21.79 20.84 -10.23
C GLY A 42 20.63 21.59 -10.88
N PRO A 43 20.00 21.04 -11.92
CA PRO A 43 18.78 21.60 -12.48
C PRO A 43 17.77 21.84 -11.35
N LEU A 44 17.12 23.01 -11.35
CA LEU A 44 16.04 23.29 -10.40
C LEU A 44 15.00 22.16 -10.50
N PRO A 45 14.48 21.63 -9.37
CA PRO A 45 13.38 20.70 -9.42
C PRO A 45 12.26 21.30 -10.26
N GLY A 46 11.73 20.53 -11.19
CA GLY A 46 10.57 20.94 -11.99
C GLY A 46 9.41 21.38 -11.09
N PRO A 47 8.38 22.03 -11.65
CA PRO A 47 7.26 22.50 -10.86
C PRO A 47 6.65 21.34 -10.06
N SER A 48 6.55 21.52 -8.76
CA SER A 48 5.95 20.53 -7.86
C SER A 48 4.50 20.32 -8.26
N VAL A 49 4.12 19.07 -8.51
CA VAL A 49 2.71 18.70 -8.70
C VAL A 49 2.05 18.71 -7.30
N TYR A 50 1.05 19.55 -7.12
CA TYR A 50 0.32 19.64 -5.86
C TYR A 50 -1.11 19.15 -6.06
N VAL A 51 -1.53 18.23 -5.21
CA VAL A 51 -2.92 17.78 -5.08
C VAL A 51 -3.38 18.08 -3.67
N ALA A 52 -4.47 18.83 -3.54
CA ALA A 52 -5.01 19.17 -2.23
C ALA A 52 -5.55 17.91 -1.53
N PRO A 53 -5.26 17.71 -0.21
CA PRO A 53 -5.78 16.57 0.54
C PRO A 53 -7.31 16.48 0.45
N GLY A 54 -7.83 15.26 0.24
CA GLY A 54 -9.26 14.97 0.14
C GLY A 54 -9.93 15.41 -1.17
N THR A 55 -9.18 15.98 -2.13
CA THR A 55 -9.71 16.38 -3.44
C THR A 55 -9.24 15.49 -4.59
N GLY A 56 -8.25 14.63 -4.33
CA GLY A 56 -7.68 13.70 -5.28
C GLY A 56 -8.63 12.57 -5.68
N VAL A 57 -8.22 11.79 -6.68
CA VAL A 57 -9.03 10.68 -7.21
C VAL A 57 -9.24 9.56 -6.19
N ILE A 58 -8.30 9.39 -5.25
CA ILE A 58 -8.35 8.30 -4.24
C ILE A 58 -9.49 8.49 -3.24
N ASP A 59 -9.84 9.73 -2.92
CA ASP A 59 -10.86 10.04 -1.93
C ASP A 59 -12.28 10.23 -2.55
N ARG A 60 -12.42 10.02 -3.86
CA ARG A 60 -13.71 10.13 -4.56
C ARG A 60 -14.42 8.78 -4.66
N PRO A 61 -15.75 8.74 -4.51
CA PRO A 61 -16.54 7.54 -4.77
C PRO A 61 -16.31 6.99 -6.17
N ILE A 62 -16.39 5.67 -6.31
CA ILE A 62 -16.25 4.98 -7.60
C ILE A 62 -17.50 5.24 -8.46
N ASP A 63 -17.27 5.66 -9.70
CA ASP A 63 -18.29 5.85 -10.73
C ASP A 63 -17.78 5.45 -12.12
N GLY A 64 -18.59 5.65 -13.16
CA GLY A 64 -18.21 5.31 -14.54
C GLY A 64 -17.03 6.11 -15.11
N GLY A 65 -16.64 7.22 -14.49
CA GLY A 65 -15.50 8.05 -14.89
C GLY A 65 -14.21 7.75 -14.11
N THR A 66 -14.24 6.90 -13.08
CA THR A 66 -13.11 6.68 -12.17
C THR A 66 -11.85 6.22 -12.89
N LEU A 67 -11.94 5.24 -13.78
CA LEU A 67 -10.78 4.76 -14.56
C LEU A 67 -10.14 5.88 -15.40
N GLY A 68 -10.96 6.74 -16.01
CA GLY A 68 -10.48 7.88 -16.80
C GLY A 68 -9.71 8.90 -15.93
N ARG A 69 -10.28 9.24 -14.77
CA ARG A 69 -9.62 10.13 -13.79
C ARG A 69 -8.32 9.54 -13.24
N LEU A 70 -8.31 8.25 -12.92
CA LEU A 70 -7.09 7.55 -12.49
C LEU A 70 -5.99 7.64 -13.55
N ARG A 71 -6.29 7.33 -14.81
CA ARG A 71 -5.33 7.44 -15.91
C ARG A 71 -4.77 8.86 -16.07
N GLN A 72 -5.62 9.87 -15.90
CA GLN A 72 -5.18 11.27 -15.94
C GLN A 72 -4.28 11.60 -14.74
N ALA A 73 -4.70 11.22 -13.53
CA ALA A 73 -3.98 11.50 -12.28
C ALA A 73 -2.65 10.74 -12.18
N THR A 74 -2.52 9.62 -12.89
CA THR A 74 -1.30 8.78 -12.89
C THR A 74 -0.53 8.85 -14.21
N GLY A 75 -0.79 9.87 -15.04
CA GLY A 75 -0.17 10.02 -16.36
C GLY A 75 1.34 10.31 -16.35
N SER A 76 1.89 10.72 -15.20
CA SER A 76 3.31 10.79 -14.93
C SER A 76 3.62 10.32 -13.52
N ALA A 77 4.88 9.93 -13.25
CA ALA A 77 5.33 9.52 -11.92
C ALA A 77 5.05 10.62 -10.87
N ALA A 78 5.43 11.86 -11.17
CA ALA A 78 5.23 12.99 -10.25
C ALA A 78 3.76 13.27 -9.92
N GLN A 79 2.85 13.18 -10.90
CA GLN A 79 1.41 13.31 -10.66
C GLN A 79 0.88 12.17 -9.78
N CYS A 80 1.27 10.95 -10.10
CA CYS A 80 0.86 9.77 -9.35
C CYS A 80 1.32 9.80 -7.90
N GLU A 81 2.59 10.14 -7.67
CA GLU A 81 3.15 10.29 -6.32
C GLU A 81 2.46 11.40 -5.53
N ALA A 82 2.12 12.52 -6.19
CA ALA A 82 1.38 13.62 -5.56
C ALA A 82 -0.05 13.18 -5.15
N GLU A 83 -0.75 12.40 -5.97
CA GLU A 83 -2.06 11.82 -5.63
C GLU A 83 -1.98 10.91 -4.41
N LEU A 84 -1.01 9.98 -4.38
CA LEU A 84 -0.80 9.09 -3.23
C LEU A 84 -0.47 9.89 -1.96
N ALA A 85 0.44 10.86 -2.06
CA ALA A 85 0.84 11.71 -0.93
C ALA A 85 -0.34 12.54 -0.39
N ALA A 86 -1.15 13.15 -1.26
CA ALA A 86 -2.34 13.91 -0.88
C ALA A 86 -3.37 13.04 -0.15
N ALA A 87 -3.52 11.78 -0.56
CA ALA A 87 -4.35 10.80 0.10
C ALA A 87 -3.69 10.16 1.34
N ARG A 88 -2.47 10.56 1.71
CA ARG A 88 -1.70 9.99 2.83
C ARG A 88 -1.43 8.49 2.68
N VAL A 89 -1.23 8.05 1.44
CA VAL A 89 -0.77 6.70 1.11
C VAL A 89 0.75 6.74 0.99
N THR A 90 1.44 5.93 1.79
CA THR A 90 2.90 5.84 1.71
C THR A 90 3.28 5.06 0.46
N PHE A 91 4.08 5.69 -0.39
CA PHE A 91 4.65 5.07 -1.58
C PHE A 91 6.12 5.48 -1.68
N SER A 92 7.02 4.52 -1.71
CA SER A 92 8.46 4.74 -1.76
C SER A 92 8.97 4.39 -3.16
N PRO A 93 9.19 5.38 -4.05
CA PRO A 93 9.67 5.13 -5.41
C PRO A 93 10.97 4.33 -5.41
N THR A 94 11.11 3.43 -6.38
CA THR A 94 12.34 2.67 -6.63
C THR A 94 12.92 3.06 -7.98
N PRO A 95 14.25 2.99 -8.17
CA PRO A 95 14.84 3.22 -9.47
C PRO A 95 14.25 2.30 -10.55
N ASP A 96 14.05 2.83 -11.73
CA ASP A 96 13.67 2.06 -12.90
C ASP A 96 14.72 0.98 -13.18
N ARG A 97 14.29 -0.22 -13.53
CA ARG A 97 15.20 -1.30 -13.93
C ARG A 97 14.61 -2.16 -15.01
N VAL A 98 15.49 -2.61 -15.89
CA VAL A 98 15.20 -3.59 -16.94
C VAL A 98 15.79 -4.93 -16.52
N ASN A 99 14.94 -5.93 -16.31
CA ASN A 99 15.36 -7.29 -15.94
C ASN A 99 15.53 -8.18 -17.17
N SER A 100 14.78 -7.90 -18.24
CA SER A 100 14.88 -8.55 -19.56
C SER A 100 14.21 -7.65 -20.61
N PRO A 101 14.24 -7.97 -21.91
CA PRO A 101 13.53 -7.21 -22.94
C PRO A 101 12.02 -7.06 -22.70
N THR A 102 11.41 -7.95 -21.90
CA THR A 102 9.97 -7.99 -21.65
C THR A 102 9.59 -7.72 -20.19
N CYS A 103 10.57 -7.69 -19.29
CA CYS A 103 10.35 -7.56 -17.84
C CYS A 103 11.16 -6.42 -17.26
N GLY A 104 10.52 -5.61 -16.43
CA GLY A 104 11.18 -4.49 -15.76
C GLY A 104 10.25 -3.77 -14.82
N LEU A 105 10.75 -2.73 -14.18
CA LEU A 105 10.00 -1.83 -13.33
C LEU A 105 10.22 -0.42 -13.84
N THR A 106 9.13 0.29 -14.12
CA THR A 106 9.15 1.71 -14.49
C THR A 106 8.08 2.44 -13.70
N ALA A 107 8.43 3.61 -13.15
CA ALA A 107 7.55 4.37 -12.26
C ALA A 107 6.96 3.46 -11.15
N ALA A 108 7.78 2.57 -10.61
CA ALA A 108 7.40 1.62 -9.57
C ALA A 108 7.96 2.04 -8.21
N GLY A 109 7.39 1.49 -7.16
CA GLY A 109 7.82 1.72 -5.78
C GLY A 109 7.17 0.73 -4.83
N VAL A 110 7.55 0.79 -3.57
CA VAL A 110 6.98 -0.01 -2.50
C VAL A 110 5.73 0.68 -1.95
N LEU A 111 4.58 0.01 -2.03
CA LEU A 111 3.35 0.45 -1.40
C LEU A 111 3.42 0.15 0.10
N GLY A 112 3.51 1.19 0.90
CA GLY A 112 3.51 1.13 2.36
C GLY A 112 2.12 1.35 2.98
N PRO A 113 2.09 1.81 4.24
CA PRO A 113 0.85 2.11 4.92
C PRO A 113 0.00 3.18 4.23
N ASP A 114 -1.30 2.96 4.23
CA ASP A 114 -2.30 3.93 3.88
C ASP A 114 -2.93 4.46 5.17
N LEU A 115 -2.73 5.74 5.46
CA LEU A 115 -3.21 6.34 6.71
C LEU A 115 -4.72 6.68 6.68
N GLY A 116 -5.37 6.51 5.55
CA GLY A 116 -6.83 6.66 5.42
C GLY A 116 -7.60 5.38 5.75
N THR A 117 -6.91 4.28 6.10
CA THR A 117 -7.53 2.98 6.33
C THR A 117 -6.76 2.12 7.32
N VAL A 118 -7.44 1.18 7.96
CA VAL A 118 -6.81 0.14 8.81
C VAL A 118 -6.41 -1.11 8.02
N ALA A 119 -6.99 -1.30 6.84
CA ALA A 119 -6.70 -2.46 5.99
C ALA A 119 -5.25 -2.42 5.46
N ARG A 120 -4.49 -3.47 5.71
CA ARG A 120 -3.10 -3.62 5.25
C ARG A 120 -3.01 -4.62 4.12
N MET A 121 -2.09 -4.38 3.18
CA MET A 121 -1.74 -5.42 2.20
C MET A 121 -1.02 -6.58 2.91
N THR A 122 -1.32 -7.81 2.53
CA THR A 122 -0.69 -9.01 3.09
C THR A 122 -0.37 -10.00 1.97
N PRO A 123 0.91 -10.30 1.72
CA PRO A 123 2.13 -9.73 2.32
C PRO A 123 2.25 -8.21 2.18
N GLY A 124 2.95 -7.56 3.15
CA GLY A 124 3.24 -6.11 3.08
C GLY A 124 4.41 -5.76 2.16
N ASP A 125 4.72 -4.47 2.09
CA ASP A 125 5.88 -3.91 1.37
C ASP A 125 5.97 -4.38 -0.09
N VAL A 126 4.84 -4.42 -0.76
CA VAL A 126 4.73 -4.94 -2.12
C VAL A 126 5.17 -3.88 -3.15
N THR A 127 6.10 -4.27 -4.03
CA THR A 127 6.54 -3.42 -5.15
C THR A 127 5.53 -3.47 -6.28
N MET A 128 5.06 -2.30 -6.72
CA MET A 128 4.12 -2.14 -7.82
C MET A 128 4.31 -0.81 -8.55
N THR A 129 3.75 -0.68 -9.75
CA THR A 129 3.70 0.64 -10.41
C THR A 129 2.89 1.62 -9.58
N CYS A 130 3.24 2.91 -9.64
CA CYS A 130 2.49 3.94 -8.94
C CYS A 130 1.02 3.98 -9.38
N ALA A 131 0.73 3.76 -10.65
CA ALA A 131 -0.64 3.67 -11.17
C ALA A 131 -1.44 2.52 -10.53
N LEU A 132 -0.81 1.36 -10.34
CA LEU A 132 -1.45 0.24 -9.63
C LEU A 132 -1.68 0.58 -8.15
N ALA A 133 -0.72 1.22 -7.48
CA ALA A 133 -0.85 1.66 -6.10
C ALA A 133 -2.03 2.63 -5.90
N ALA A 134 -2.19 3.60 -6.82
CA ALA A 134 -3.32 4.52 -6.80
C ALA A 134 -4.66 3.80 -7.02
N ALA A 135 -4.74 2.90 -8.00
CA ALA A 135 -5.95 2.12 -8.29
C ALA A 135 -6.33 1.21 -7.10
N VAL A 136 -5.37 0.52 -6.50
CA VAL A 136 -5.58 -0.31 -5.29
C VAL A 136 -6.08 0.55 -4.12
N SER A 137 -5.55 1.76 -3.95
CA SER A 137 -5.96 2.67 -2.87
C SER A 137 -7.41 3.17 -3.06
N VAL A 138 -7.81 3.52 -4.29
CA VAL A 138 -9.21 3.84 -4.62
C VAL A 138 -10.11 2.65 -4.30
N TRP A 139 -9.80 1.49 -4.85
CA TRP A 139 -10.62 0.30 -4.70
C TRP A 139 -10.75 -0.15 -3.24
N ARG A 140 -9.67 -0.12 -2.47
CA ARG A 140 -9.67 -0.43 -1.04
C ARG A 140 -10.62 0.47 -0.27
N ARG A 141 -10.45 1.81 -0.39
CA ARG A 141 -11.21 2.81 0.38
C ARG A 141 -12.66 2.95 -0.06
N GLN A 142 -12.90 2.87 -1.37
CA GLN A 142 -14.20 3.24 -1.95
C GLN A 142 -15.07 2.01 -2.30
N SER A 143 -14.54 0.80 -2.19
CA SER A 143 -15.27 -0.43 -2.50
C SER A 143 -15.08 -1.49 -1.42
N VAL A 144 -13.85 -1.98 -1.20
CA VAL A 144 -13.60 -3.15 -0.34
C VAL A 144 -14.05 -2.90 1.11
N GLU A 145 -13.65 -1.78 1.70
CA GLU A 145 -14.01 -1.46 3.08
C GLU A 145 -15.49 -1.16 3.28
N PRO A 146 -16.11 -0.28 2.47
CA PRO A 146 -17.54 -0.02 2.60
C PRO A 146 -18.38 -1.26 2.36
N ALA A 147 -18.06 -2.08 1.36
CA ALA A 147 -18.80 -3.31 1.07
C ALA A 147 -18.68 -4.35 2.21
N ALA A 148 -17.51 -4.44 2.85
CA ALA A 148 -17.36 -5.34 3.99
C ALA A 148 -18.19 -4.90 5.20
N LEU A 149 -18.23 -3.62 5.50
CA LEU A 149 -19.10 -3.09 6.56
C LEU A 149 -20.58 -3.29 6.24
N GLU A 150 -20.99 -2.96 4.99
CA GLU A 150 -22.38 -3.05 4.54
C GLU A 150 -22.89 -4.50 4.51
N ILE A 151 -22.10 -5.42 3.94
CA ILE A 151 -22.55 -6.79 3.63
C ILE A 151 -22.17 -7.78 4.71
N LEU A 152 -20.96 -7.63 5.29
CA LEU A 152 -20.40 -8.59 6.25
C LEU A 152 -20.47 -8.10 7.70
N GLY A 153 -20.78 -6.82 7.93
CA GLY A 153 -20.90 -6.20 9.25
C GLY A 153 -19.56 -6.08 10.02
N SER A 154 -18.43 -6.18 9.34
CA SER A 154 -17.10 -6.13 9.97
C SER A 154 -16.09 -5.43 9.11
N GLU A 155 -15.12 -4.72 9.73
CA GLU A 155 -14.06 -4.01 9.03
C GLU A 155 -13.02 -4.96 8.44
N VAL A 156 -12.47 -4.59 7.27
CA VAL A 156 -11.30 -5.26 6.70
C VAL A 156 -10.05 -4.78 7.44
N VAL A 157 -9.25 -5.71 7.95
CA VAL A 157 -7.95 -5.43 8.57
C VAL A 157 -6.77 -5.84 7.69
N ALA A 158 -6.99 -6.76 6.75
CA ALA A 158 -5.99 -7.14 5.76
C ALA A 158 -6.63 -7.45 4.40
N MET A 159 -5.95 -7.03 3.33
CA MET A 159 -6.19 -7.43 1.95
C MET A 159 -5.11 -8.41 1.54
N GLU A 160 -5.50 -9.66 1.27
CA GLU A 160 -4.57 -10.74 0.94
C GLU A 160 -4.35 -10.82 -0.58
N HIS A 161 -3.11 -11.06 -1.00
CA HIS A 161 -2.78 -11.19 -2.41
C HIS A 161 -1.72 -12.27 -2.67
N MET A 162 -1.68 -12.79 -3.90
CA MET A 162 -0.76 -13.84 -4.33
C MET A 162 0.50 -13.27 -5.01
N GLY A 163 0.50 -11.98 -5.32
CA GLY A 163 1.68 -11.31 -5.87
C GLY A 163 1.33 -10.18 -6.83
N VAL A 164 2.39 -9.44 -7.20
CA VAL A 164 2.32 -8.31 -8.14
C VAL A 164 3.34 -8.48 -9.26
N TYR A 165 4.62 -8.72 -8.96
CA TYR A 165 5.65 -8.87 -9.97
C TYR A 165 5.98 -10.34 -10.26
N ALA A 166 5.90 -10.71 -11.53
CA ALA A 166 6.37 -12.00 -12.02
C ALA A 166 6.79 -11.86 -13.49
N CYS A 167 8.08 -12.07 -13.77
CA CYS A 167 8.60 -12.03 -15.14
C CYS A 167 8.15 -13.28 -15.90
N ARG A 168 7.00 -13.18 -16.56
CA ARG A 168 6.38 -14.28 -17.31
C ARG A 168 5.43 -13.75 -18.38
N GLY A 169 5.03 -14.64 -19.27
CA GLY A 169 3.90 -14.42 -20.19
C GLY A 169 2.53 -14.51 -19.51
N VAL A 170 1.50 -14.17 -20.24
CA VAL A 170 0.11 -14.36 -19.81
C VAL A 170 -0.18 -15.85 -19.69
N ARG A 171 -0.82 -16.25 -18.59
CA ARG A 171 -1.28 -17.62 -18.37
C ARG A 171 -2.76 -17.76 -18.73
N ASN A 172 -3.08 -18.85 -19.41
CA ASN A 172 -4.44 -19.29 -19.70
C ASN A 172 -4.57 -20.78 -19.44
N ASP A 173 -5.71 -21.37 -19.78
CA ASP A 173 -5.98 -22.79 -19.55
C ASP A 173 -5.04 -23.72 -20.33
N SER A 174 -4.37 -23.22 -21.39
CA SER A 174 -3.37 -23.94 -22.17
C SER A 174 -1.94 -23.74 -21.68
N GLY A 175 -1.73 -22.97 -20.61
CA GLY A 175 -0.42 -22.66 -20.03
C GLY A 175 0.05 -21.23 -20.30
N GLU A 176 1.38 -21.02 -20.29
CA GLU A 176 1.98 -19.71 -20.51
C GLU A 176 2.09 -19.39 -22.01
N THR A 177 1.72 -18.16 -22.37
CA THR A 177 1.75 -17.65 -23.74
C THR A 177 2.95 -16.73 -24.00
N ALA A 178 3.24 -16.42 -25.27
CA ALA A 178 4.25 -15.44 -25.66
C ALA A 178 3.85 -14.00 -25.35
N ARG A 179 2.58 -13.70 -25.06
CA ARG A 179 2.11 -12.35 -24.68
C ARG A 179 2.63 -12.00 -23.29
N VAL A 180 3.32 -10.87 -23.17
CA VAL A 180 3.86 -10.39 -21.90
C VAL A 180 2.74 -10.07 -20.92
N SER A 181 2.84 -10.59 -19.69
CA SER A 181 1.87 -10.32 -18.62
C SER A 181 2.10 -8.93 -18.03
N ALA A 182 1.04 -8.28 -17.54
CA ALA A 182 1.14 -7.05 -16.76
C ALA A 182 1.96 -7.25 -15.45
N HIS A 183 1.98 -8.46 -14.90
CA HIS A 183 2.88 -8.80 -13.79
C HIS A 183 4.36 -8.63 -14.12
N ALA A 184 4.77 -8.78 -15.38
CA ALA A 184 6.15 -8.58 -15.81
C ALA A 184 6.64 -7.12 -15.65
N ARG A 185 5.72 -6.20 -15.42
CA ARG A 185 5.96 -4.77 -15.17
C ARG A 185 5.46 -4.30 -13.81
N ALA A 186 5.09 -5.22 -12.90
CA ALA A 186 4.44 -4.92 -11.61
C ALA A 186 3.17 -4.04 -11.75
N ALA A 187 2.43 -4.20 -12.82
CA ALA A 187 1.22 -3.44 -13.14
C ALA A 187 -0.08 -4.22 -12.93
N ALA A 188 0.01 -5.42 -12.33
CA ALA A 188 -1.12 -6.25 -11.96
C ALA A 188 -1.01 -6.75 -10.52
N LEU A 189 -2.17 -6.96 -9.86
CA LEU A 189 -2.31 -7.54 -8.53
C LEU A 189 -3.22 -8.76 -8.61
N ASP A 190 -2.80 -9.89 -8.05
CA ASP A 190 -3.63 -11.08 -7.87
C ASP A 190 -4.21 -11.07 -6.45
N PHE A 191 -5.39 -10.47 -6.28
CA PHE A 191 -6.09 -10.38 -5.00
C PHE A 191 -6.76 -11.71 -4.65
N SER A 192 -6.49 -12.25 -3.46
CA SER A 192 -6.98 -13.56 -3.03
C SER A 192 -8.05 -13.53 -1.94
N GLY A 193 -8.20 -12.41 -1.22
CA GLY A 193 -9.21 -12.33 -0.16
C GLY A 193 -8.96 -11.22 0.86
N VAL A 194 -9.74 -11.24 1.94
CA VAL A 194 -9.62 -10.31 3.06
C VAL A 194 -9.64 -11.04 4.40
N ARG A 195 -9.06 -10.38 5.42
CA ARG A 195 -9.31 -10.71 6.83
C ARG A 195 -10.12 -9.61 7.46
N LEU A 196 -11.12 -10.00 8.21
CA LEU A 196 -12.01 -9.10 8.93
C LEU A 196 -11.56 -8.94 10.39
N ARG A 197 -11.98 -7.84 11.01
CA ARG A 197 -11.70 -7.57 12.43
C ARG A 197 -12.28 -8.61 13.38
N ASP A 198 -13.41 -9.22 13.01
CA ASP A 198 -14.05 -10.29 13.79
C ASP A 198 -13.38 -11.67 13.67
N GLY A 199 -12.26 -11.74 12.91
CA GLY A 199 -11.46 -12.95 12.71
C GLY A 199 -11.85 -13.78 11.49
N ARG A 200 -12.97 -13.50 10.81
CA ARG A 200 -13.32 -14.20 9.57
C ARG A 200 -12.30 -13.90 8.47
N ARG A 201 -12.07 -14.89 7.64
CA ARG A 201 -11.27 -14.78 6.42
C ARG A 201 -12.15 -15.13 5.23
N ILE A 202 -12.30 -14.19 4.31
CA ILE A 202 -13.08 -14.35 3.08
C ILE A 202 -12.12 -14.50 1.92
N THR A 203 -12.22 -15.57 1.14
CA THR A 203 -11.29 -15.89 0.05
C THR A 203 -12.01 -16.08 -1.27
N VAL A 204 -11.40 -15.60 -2.35
CA VAL A 204 -11.94 -15.82 -3.70
C VAL A 204 -12.08 -17.30 -4.00
N ARG A 205 -11.11 -18.12 -3.55
CA ARG A 205 -11.13 -19.58 -3.76
C ARG A 205 -12.30 -20.29 -3.07
N GLY A 206 -12.59 -19.89 -1.84
CA GLY A 206 -13.56 -20.62 -0.99
C GLY A 206 -14.98 -20.05 -1.08
N ASP A 207 -15.08 -18.73 -1.24
CA ASP A 207 -16.31 -18.00 -0.98
C ASP A 207 -16.88 -17.29 -2.24
N TRP A 208 -16.31 -17.58 -3.44
CA TRP A 208 -16.79 -16.96 -4.69
C TRP A 208 -18.18 -17.43 -5.09
N ARG A 209 -18.48 -18.71 -4.88
CA ARG A 209 -19.71 -19.38 -5.34
C ARG A 209 -20.83 -19.24 -4.32
N GLY A 210 -22.08 -19.30 -4.79
CA GLY A 210 -23.28 -19.20 -3.94
C GLY A 210 -23.83 -17.78 -3.85
N ASP A 211 -24.76 -17.59 -2.89
CA ASP A 211 -25.48 -16.33 -2.65
C ASP A 211 -25.42 -15.86 -1.19
N ASP A 212 -24.47 -16.44 -0.41
CA ASP A 212 -24.20 -16.00 0.95
C ASP A 212 -23.59 -14.58 0.97
N PRO A 213 -23.50 -13.93 2.13
CA PRO A 213 -22.91 -12.59 2.23
C PRO A 213 -21.50 -12.50 1.71
N GLU A 214 -20.68 -13.54 1.91
CA GLU A 214 -19.29 -13.62 1.48
C GLU A 214 -19.18 -13.59 -0.05
N ALA A 215 -19.98 -14.39 -0.75
CA ALA A 215 -20.01 -14.41 -2.20
C ALA A 215 -20.55 -13.08 -2.78
N ARG A 216 -21.59 -12.50 -2.15
CA ARG A 216 -22.11 -11.17 -2.55
C ARG A 216 -21.07 -10.08 -2.36
N PHE A 217 -20.33 -10.09 -1.28
CA PHE A 217 -19.23 -9.17 -1.02
C PHE A 217 -18.16 -9.27 -2.12
N LEU A 218 -17.68 -10.47 -2.43
CA LEU A 218 -16.64 -10.68 -3.45
C LEU A 218 -17.10 -10.21 -4.84
N ARG A 219 -18.34 -10.50 -5.22
CA ARG A 219 -18.90 -10.01 -6.50
C ARG A 219 -19.08 -8.50 -6.52
N ARG A 220 -19.51 -7.88 -5.41
CA ARG A 220 -19.64 -6.43 -5.32
C ARG A 220 -18.29 -5.74 -5.53
N ILE A 221 -17.24 -6.18 -4.84
CA ILE A 221 -15.91 -5.57 -4.99
C ILE A 221 -15.30 -5.84 -6.37
N ARG A 222 -15.60 -6.98 -7.01
CA ARG A 222 -15.21 -7.25 -8.41
C ARG A 222 -15.89 -6.29 -9.36
N ASP A 223 -17.19 -6.04 -9.22
CA ASP A 223 -17.96 -5.14 -10.09
C ASP A 223 -17.47 -3.70 -9.98
N ASP A 224 -17.10 -3.26 -8.79
CA ASP A 224 -16.47 -1.96 -8.60
C ASP A 224 -15.03 -1.92 -9.16
N ALA A 225 -14.26 -3.02 -9.03
CA ALA A 225 -12.94 -3.13 -9.64
C ALA A 225 -12.98 -2.91 -11.17
N CYS A 226 -14.04 -3.33 -11.85
CA CYS A 226 -14.23 -3.09 -13.29
C CYS A 226 -14.34 -1.62 -13.69
N ARG A 227 -14.58 -0.72 -12.72
CA ARG A 227 -14.61 0.74 -12.91
C ARG A 227 -13.31 1.42 -12.53
N VAL A 228 -12.42 0.70 -11.83
CA VAL A 228 -11.15 1.20 -11.30
C VAL A 228 -9.96 0.72 -12.12
N PHE A 229 -9.97 -0.55 -12.51
CA PHE A 229 -8.87 -1.20 -13.23
C PHE A 229 -9.17 -1.29 -14.74
N GLY A 230 -8.12 -1.33 -15.55
CA GLY A 230 -8.22 -1.52 -16.99
C GLY A 230 -8.59 -2.95 -17.37
N THR A 231 -8.12 -3.94 -16.58
CA THR A 231 -8.50 -5.35 -16.70
C THR A 231 -8.86 -5.88 -15.32
N THR A 232 -10.01 -6.52 -15.22
CA THR A 232 -10.47 -7.26 -14.03
C THR A 232 -10.92 -8.64 -14.49
N LEU A 233 -10.24 -9.69 -14.02
CA LEU A 233 -10.61 -11.08 -14.28
C LEU A 233 -10.95 -11.78 -12.96
N SER A 234 -11.98 -12.63 -13.00
CA SER A 234 -12.49 -13.34 -11.83
C SER A 234 -12.58 -14.84 -12.10
N PRO A 235 -12.98 -15.66 -11.12
CA PRO A 235 -13.23 -17.10 -11.31
C PRO A 235 -14.26 -17.43 -12.41
N ASP A 236 -15.07 -16.45 -12.83
CA ASP A 236 -16.04 -16.64 -13.91
C ASP A 236 -15.42 -16.52 -15.30
N TYR A 237 -14.15 -16.06 -15.39
CA TYR A 237 -13.47 -15.91 -16.67
C TYR A 237 -12.88 -17.24 -17.17
N ASN A 238 -12.04 -17.90 -16.37
CA ASN A 238 -11.43 -19.19 -16.70
C ASN A 238 -10.79 -19.86 -15.47
N ALA A 239 -10.35 -21.10 -15.61
CA ALA A 239 -9.78 -21.89 -14.54
C ALA A 239 -8.47 -21.31 -13.96
N ALA A 240 -7.70 -20.53 -14.72
CA ALA A 240 -6.48 -19.90 -14.25
C ALA A 240 -6.73 -18.84 -13.18
N HIS A 241 -7.98 -18.30 -13.07
CA HIS A 241 -8.39 -17.28 -12.10
C HIS A 241 -9.34 -17.84 -11.03
N HIS A 242 -9.37 -19.17 -10.81
CA HIS A 242 -10.33 -19.82 -9.90
C HIS A 242 -10.20 -19.39 -8.43
N ASP A 243 -9.09 -18.80 -8.03
CA ASP A 243 -8.74 -18.52 -6.64
C ASP A 243 -8.32 -17.06 -6.37
N HIS A 244 -8.43 -16.17 -7.35
CA HIS A 244 -8.09 -14.75 -7.20
C HIS A 244 -8.86 -13.85 -8.17
N LEU A 245 -8.87 -12.55 -7.87
CA LEU A 245 -9.19 -11.50 -8.83
C LEU A 245 -7.87 -10.97 -9.41
N HIS A 246 -7.70 -11.05 -10.72
CA HIS A 246 -6.58 -10.45 -11.42
C HIS A 246 -6.93 -9.01 -11.82
N LEU A 247 -6.18 -8.03 -11.32
CA LEU A 247 -6.47 -6.60 -11.40
C LEU A 247 -5.30 -5.87 -12.07
N GLU A 248 -5.49 -5.29 -13.27
CA GLU A 248 -4.46 -4.54 -14.00
C GLU A 248 -4.76 -3.04 -14.05
N ALA A 249 -3.77 -2.20 -13.72
CA ALA A 249 -3.90 -0.74 -13.85
C ALA A 249 -3.57 -0.22 -15.25
N GLU A 250 -3.07 -1.06 -16.15
CA GLU A 250 -2.66 -0.68 -17.51
C GLU A 250 -3.84 -0.41 -18.45
N SER A 251 -3.50 -0.09 -19.71
CA SER A 251 -4.47 0.15 -20.77
C SER A 251 -5.29 -1.12 -21.05
N GLY A 252 -6.58 -0.98 -21.10
CA GLY A 252 -7.54 -2.06 -21.35
C GLY A 252 -8.93 -1.64 -20.93
N ARG A 253 -9.90 -2.47 -21.24
CA ARG A 253 -11.27 -2.36 -20.73
C ARG A 253 -11.90 -3.75 -20.78
N LEU A 254 -11.34 -4.66 -19.98
CA LEU A 254 -11.81 -6.04 -19.89
C LEU A 254 -12.31 -6.31 -18.47
N CYS A 255 -13.57 -6.65 -18.34
CA CYS A 255 -14.19 -7.07 -17.09
C CYS A 255 -14.87 -8.43 -17.32
N ARG A 256 -14.40 -9.49 -16.64
CA ARG A 256 -14.89 -10.88 -16.75
C ARG A 256 -14.89 -11.57 -15.40
#